data_9655b7de14c72c014dda199e3227bbf2
#
_entry.id   9655b7de14c72c014dda199e3227bbf2
#
_cell.length_a   1.000
_cell.length_b   1.000
_cell.length_c   1.000
_cell.angle_alpha   90.00
_cell.angle_beta   90.00
_cell.angle_gamma   90.00
#
_symmetry.space_group_name_H-M   'P 1'
#
loop_
_entity.id
_entity.type
_entity.pdbx_description
1 polymer ?
#
loop_
_entity_poly.entity_id
_entity_poly.type
_entity_poly.pdbx_seq_one_letter_code
_entity_poly.pdbx_strand_id
1 'polypeptide(L)'
;MTEHASSPGDPDLAQGVPLADIPDGGMVAGHVGDEPVLLVRRAGTCFAVGATCTHYGAPLADGLLVGDTLRCPWHHACFSVRTGEALGAPALTDLTCWRVEQQGDKVFVRDALPAAMAPIPSATSAAAHLESVVIVGGGAAGNAAASTLRRQGYQGPITLLSADRAMPYDRPNLSKDYLAGTAQPDWLPLHPPTFYADHDISMHCGLRAVSLEPGRKTLSLSDGSQLEYGALLLATGAEPVHLTVPGATLAHVAVLRTLADCNALIAQLGAARRCVVVGASFIGLEVAAALRTRGLDVHVVAPEARPMERVLGAALGDMVRALHEAHGVVFHLGATVATIEVDRVTLSTGVALPADLVVAGIGVRPDLALAEDAGLATDRGVTVDAFLQTSAPDVYAAGDIARWPDPRTGERIRVEHWVVAERQGATAARNILGERQRFAAVPFFWSQHYDVAINYVGHAAQWDRVDVDGDPAAHDCTVTYWRDGKQLAVATVGRDRASLEAEAAFEQATPA
;
A
#
# COMPACT_ATOMS: atom_id res chain seq x y z
N MET A 1 12.04 12.20 -4.95
CA MET A 1 11.02 12.93 -5.73
C MET A 1 11.76 13.76 -6.76
N THR A 2 11.72 13.38 -8.03
CA THR A 2 12.08 14.29 -9.12
C THR A 2 10.97 15.33 -9.17
N GLU A 3 11.29 16.61 -9.00
CA GLU A 3 10.39 17.72 -9.33
C GLU A 3 10.04 17.56 -10.81
N HIS A 4 8.86 17.04 -11.11
CA HIS A 4 8.26 17.19 -12.40
C HIS A 4 7.75 18.64 -12.49
N ALA A 5 8.70 19.56 -12.70
CA ALA A 5 8.39 20.86 -13.23
C ALA A 5 7.58 20.67 -14.52
N SER A 6 6.57 21.51 -14.77
CA SER A 6 5.85 21.59 -16.03
C SER A 6 6.84 21.43 -17.19
N SER A 7 6.54 20.55 -18.14
CA SER A 7 7.41 20.37 -19.30
C SER A 7 7.54 21.70 -20.06
N PRO A 8 8.74 22.07 -20.56
CA PRO A 8 8.90 23.25 -21.40
C PRO A 8 8.07 23.07 -22.69
N GLY A 9 6.82 23.51 -22.68
CA GLY A 9 5.87 23.32 -23.77
C GLY A 9 4.43 23.15 -23.30
N ASP A 10 4.21 22.91 -22.01
CA ASP A 10 2.86 22.81 -21.44
C ASP A 10 2.15 24.16 -21.53
N PRO A 11 0.85 24.22 -21.90
CA PRO A 11 0.12 25.46 -22.07
C PRO A 11 -0.07 26.20 -20.73
N ASP A 12 0.08 27.53 -20.78
CA ASP A 12 -0.40 28.41 -19.69
C ASP A 12 -1.94 28.45 -19.72
N LEU A 13 -2.57 27.72 -18.82
CA LEU A 13 -4.03 27.61 -18.76
C LEU A 13 -4.71 28.92 -18.37
N ALA A 14 -3.98 29.88 -17.82
CA ALA A 14 -4.50 31.21 -17.53
C ALA A 14 -4.72 32.05 -18.81
N GLN A 15 -4.06 31.71 -19.93
CA GLN A 15 -4.25 32.35 -21.23
C GLN A 15 -5.43 31.78 -22.03
N GLY A 16 -6.00 30.67 -21.56
CA GLY A 16 -7.18 30.01 -22.12
C GLY A 16 -6.88 28.99 -23.20
N VAL A 17 -7.46 27.81 -23.04
CA VAL A 17 -7.38 26.68 -23.98
C VAL A 17 -8.69 26.60 -24.77
N PRO A 18 -8.64 26.35 -26.09
CA PRO A 18 -9.86 26.14 -26.86
C PRO A 18 -10.65 24.93 -26.32
N LEU A 19 -11.95 25.08 -26.13
CA LEU A 19 -12.82 24.01 -25.63
C LEU A 19 -12.80 22.77 -26.56
N ALA A 20 -12.52 22.99 -27.85
CA ALA A 20 -12.39 21.94 -28.83
C ALA A 20 -11.18 21.02 -28.61
N ASP A 21 -10.13 21.54 -27.95
CA ASP A 21 -8.92 20.80 -27.63
C ASP A 21 -9.08 19.94 -26.36
N ILE A 22 -10.21 20.07 -25.65
CA ILE A 22 -10.54 19.30 -24.45
C ILE A 22 -11.77 18.45 -24.76
N PRO A 23 -11.64 17.23 -25.32
CA PRO A 23 -12.78 16.36 -25.55
C PRO A 23 -13.46 15.99 -24.24
N ASP A 24 -14.76 15.67 -24.28
CA ASP A 24 -15.45 15.19 -23.07
C ASP A 24 -14.84 13.87 -22.60
N GLY A 25 -14.49 13.78 -21.31
CA GLY A 25 -13.66 12.71 -20.76
C GLY A 25 -12.16 12.89 -21.00
N GLY A 26 -11.73 14.00 -21.63
CA GLY A 26 -10.32 14.33 -21.84
C GLY A 26 -9.70 15.15 -20.72
N MET A 27 -8.37 15.14 -20.71
CA MET A 27 -7.52 15.86 -19.76
C MET A 27 -6.42 16.59 -20.50
N VAL A 28 -6.08 17.80 -20.04
CA VAL A 28 -4.99 18.63 -20.58
C VAL A 28 -4.11 19.07 -19.42
N ALA A 29 -2.86 18.63 -19.43
CA ALA A 29 -1.84 19.13 -18.50
C ALA A 29 -1.40 20.53 -18.94
N GLY A 30 -1.12 21.39 -17.96
CA GLY A 30 -0.64 22.75 -18.16
C GLY A 30 -0.18 23.35 -16.84
N HIS A 31 -0.10 24.67 -16.81
CA HIS A 31 0.28 25.37 -15.58
C HIS A 31 -0.53 26.68 -15.40
N VAL A 32 -0.56 27.17 -14.17
CA VAL A 32 -1.01 28.51 -13.80
C VAL A 32 0.07 29.16 -12.95
N GLY A 33 0.80 30.14 -13.48
CA GLY A 33 2.06 30.57 -12.90
C GLY A 33 3.07 29.42 -12.90
N ASP A 34 3.63 29.12 -11.73
CA ASP A 34 4.59 28.00 -11.55
C ASP A 34 3.91 26.68 -11.13
N GLU A 35 2.59 26.69 -10.90
CA GLU A 35 1.87 25.52 -10.38
C GLU A 35 1.40 24.61 -11.52
N PRO A 36 1.73 23.30 -11.48
CA PRO A 36 1.23 22.33 -12.46
C PRO A 36 -0.26 22.02 -12.22
N VAL A 37 -1.07 22.21 -13.27
CA VAL A 37 -2.53 22.07 -13.21
C VAL A 37 -3.03 21.14 -14.30
N LEU A 38 -3.98 20.28 -13.96
CA LEU A 38 -4.69 19.40 -14.87
C LEU A 38 -6.10 19.92 -15.12
N LEU A 39 -6.38 20.30 -16.35
CA LEU A 39 -7.71 20.70 -16.80
C LEU A 39 -8.44 19.45 -17.32
N VAL A 40 -9.61 19.18 -16.75
CA VAL A 40 -10.42 17.97 -17.04
C VAL A 40 -11.79 18.40 -17.53
N ARG A 41 -12.28 17.81 -18.65
CA ARG A 41 -13.66 18.01 -19.11
C ARG A 41 -14.50 16.77 -18.85
N ARG A 42 -15.62 16.95 -18.14
CA ARG A 42 -16.52 15.86 -17.80
C ARG A 42 -17.98 16.29 -17.89
N ALA A 43 -18.79 15.53 -18.65
CA ALA A 43 -20.22 15.83 -18.88
C ALA A 43 -20.46 17.29 -19.29
N GLY A 44 -19.63 17.79 -20.22
CA GLY A 44 -19.67 19.16 -20.72
C GLY A 44 -19.11 20.25 -19.78
N THR A 45 -18.77 19.94 -18.54
CA THR A 45 -18.21 20.87 -17.54
C THR A 45 -16.70 20.68 -17.46
N CYS A 46 -15.95 21.78 -17.29
CA CYS A 46 -14.52 21.77 -17.07
C CYS A 46 -14.20 21.96 -15.59
N PHE A 47 -13.23 21.20 -15.10
CA PHE A 47 -12.68 21.24 -13.74
C PHE A 47 -11.16 21.40 -13.83
N ALA A 48 -10.53 22.02 -12.85
CA ALA A 48 -9.08 22.13 -12.78
C ALA A 48 -8.60 21.71 -11.39
N VAL A 49 -7.67 20.75 -11.39
CA VAL A 49 -7.08 20.17 -10.18
C VAL A 49 -5.55 20.12 -10.31
N GLY A 50 -4.83 19.88 -9.22
CA GLY A 50 -3.38 19.65 -9.27
C GLY A 50 -3.01 18.56 -10.25
N ALA A 51 -2.00 18.79 -11.09
CA ALA A 51 -1.57 17.83 -12.09
C ALA A 51 -0.72 16.68 -11.51
N THR A 52 -0.33 16.79 -10.23
CA THR A 52 0.61 15.87 -9.57
C THR A 52 -0.06 15.11 -8.44
N CYS A 53 0.09 13.81 -8.42
CA CYS A 53 -0.44 12.94 -7.36
C CYS A 53 0.21 13.27 -6.00
N THR A 54 -0.60 13.47 -4.97
CA THR A 54 -0.13 13.83 -3.62
C THR A 54 0.54 12.68 -2.87
N HIS A 55 0.54 11.45 -3.41
CA HIS A 55 1.24 10.31 -2.82
C HIS A 55 2.75 10.37 -3.12
N TYR A 56 3.15 10.13 -4.39
CA TYR A 56 4.57 10.07 -4.81
C TYR A 56 4.89 10.96 -6.02
N GLY A 57 4.03 11.92 -6.34
CA GLY A 57 4.33 12.90 -7.39
C GLY A 57 4.09 12.43 -8.81
N ALA A 58 3.32 11.34 -9.05
CA ALA A 58 3.02 10.86 -10.40
C ALA A 58 2.25 11.91 -11.22
N PRO A 59 2.50 12.02 -12.54
CA PRO A 59 1.75 12.88 -13.44
C PRO A 59 0.33 12.33 -13.63
N LEU A 60 -0.68 13.03 -13.13
CA LEU A 60 -2.08 12.60 -13.19
C LEU A 60 -2.67 12.63 -14.60
N ALA A 61 -2.04 13.36 -15.53
CA ALA A 61 -2.41 13.37 -16.94
C ALA A 61 -2.27 11.98 -17.61
N ASP A 62 -1.34 11.15 -17.14
CA ASP A 62 -1.12 9.79 -17.63
C ASP A 62 -2.08 8.78 -16.99
N GLY A 63 -2.89 9.24 -16.06
CA GLY A 63 -3.86 8.45 -15.33
C GLY A 63 -5.12 8.12 -16.11
N LEU A 64 -6.14 7.64 -15.40
CA LEU A 64 -7.42 7.24 -15.99
C LEU A 64 -8.58 8.00 -15.32
N LEU A 65 -9.41 8.63 -16.13
CA LEU A 65 -10.65 9.26 -15.69
C LEU A 65 -11.80 8.24 -15.80
N VAL A 66 -12.40 7.89 -14.65
CA VAL A 66 -13.57 7.01 -14.55
C VAL A 66 -14.71 7.75 -13.86
N GLY A 67 -15.74 8.14 -14.60
CA GLY A 67 -16.77 9.04 -14.06
C GLY A 67 -16.16 10.38 -13.66
N ASP A 68 -16.36 10.77 -12.39
CA ASP A 68 -15.79 11.99 -11.80
C ASP A 68 -14.52 11.69 -10.99
N THR A 69 -13.97 10.46 -11.10
CA THR A 69 -12.78 10.03 -10.37
C THR A 69 -11.57 9.97 -11.27
N LEU A 70 -10.52 10.69 -10.92
CA LEU A 70 -9.20 10.66 -11.53
C LEU A 70 -8.34 9.64 -10.78
N ARG A 71 -7.77 8.66 -11.50
CA ARG A 71 -6.92 7.60 -10.94
C ARG A 71 -5.47 7.83 -11.29
N CYS A 72 -4.61 7.78 -10.28
CA CYS A 72 -3.17 7.93 -10.45
C CYS A 72 -2.56 6.72 -11.18
N PRO A 73 -1.65 6.93 -12.17
CA PRO A 73 -1.09 5.84 -12.94
C PRO A 73 -0.20 4.89 -12.12
N TRP A 74 0.50 5.38 -11.09
CA TRP A 74 1.49 4.56 -10.40
C TRP A 74 0.90 3.63 -9.34
N HIS A 75 0.08 4.16 -8.41
CA HIS A 75 -0.37 3.38 -7.25
C HIS A 75 -1.89 3.43 -7.06
N HIS A 76 -2.63 3.80 -8.11
CA HIS A 76 -4.09 3.76 -8.15
C HIS A 76 -4.80 4.64 -7.10
N ALA A 77 -4.14 5.68 -6.60
CA ALA A 77 -4.81 6.70 -5.78
C ALA A 77 -5.96 7.33 -6.58
N CYS A 78 -7.08 7.59 -5.91
CA CYS A 78 -8.29 8.10 -6.53
C CYS A 78 -8.61 9.50 -6.01
N PHE A 79 -8.90 10.43 -6.92
CA PHE A 79 -9.25 11.81 -6.59
C PHE A 79 -10.54 12.23 -7.27
N SER A 80 -11.35 13.04 -6.60
CA SER A 80 -12.49 13.71 -7.18
C SER A 80 -12.03 14.87 -8.07
N VAL A 81 -12.40 14.88 -9.34
CA VAL A 81 -12.11 16.05 -10.21
C VAL A 81 -12.94 17.26 -9.84
N ARG A 82 -14.04 17.10 -9.07
CA ARG A 82 -14.93 18.18 -8.65
C ARG A 82 -14.44 18.91 -7.40
N THR A 83 -13.87 18.14 -6.45
CA THR A 83 -13.54 18.67 -5.11
C THR A 83 -12.06 18.55 -4.77
N GLY A 84 -11.26 17.85 -5.59
CA GLY A 84 -9.87 17.52 -5.29
C GLY A 84 -9.71 16.43 -4.23
N GLU A 85 -10.79 15.98 -3.57
CA GLU A 85 -10.75 15.05 -2.45
C GLU A 85 -10.05 13.74 -2.83
N ALA A 86 -9.14 13.28 -1.98
CA ALA A 86 -8.54 11.96 -2.06
C ALA A 86 -9.58 10.89 -1.63
N LEU A 87 -10.23 10.29 -2.62
CA LEU A 87 -11.32 9.32 -2.44
C LEU A 87 -10.82 7.92 -2.09
N GLY A 88 -9.59 7.61 -2.47
CA GLY A 88 -9.03 6.27 -2.29
C GLY A 88 -7.52 6.27 -2.11
N ALA A 89 -7.08 5.35 -1.22
CA ALA A 89 -5.68 5.09 -0.94
C ALA A 89 -4.86 4.79 -2.23
N PRO A 90 -3.55 5.12 -2.21
CA PRO A 90 -2.74 5.50 -1.04
C PRO A 90 -2.57 7.03 -0.83
N ALA A 91 -3.25 7.89 -1.56
CA ALA A 91 -3.16 9.32 -1.33
C ALA A 91 -3.88 9.71 -0.02
N LEU A 92 -3.20 10.48 0.83
CA LEU A 92 -3.70 10.93 2.12
C LEU A 92 -4.12 12.40 2.11
N THR A 93 -3.71 13.16 1.08
CA THR A 93 -3.93 14.60 0.95
C THR A 93 -4.70 14.89 -0.34
N ASP A 94 -5.61 15.84 -0.26
CA ASP A 94 -6.44 16.27 -1.38
C ASP A 94 -5.60 17.05 -2.41
N LEU A 95 -6.07 17.08 -3.66
CA LEU A 95 -5.52 17.94 -4.69
C LEU A 95 -6.03 19.38 -4.51
N THR A 96 -5.20 20.37 -4.81
CA THR A 96 -5.65 21.74 -4.96
C THR A 96 -6.63 21.84 -6.13
N CYS A 97 -7.69 22.63 -5.98
CA CYS A 97 -8.63 22.95 -7.06
C CYS A 97 -8.46 24.40 -7.50
N TRP A 98 -8.81 24.68 -8.74
CA TRP A 98 -8.79 26.03 -9.29
C TRP A 98 -10.16 26.42 -9.85
N ARG A 99 -10.44 27.72 -9.83
CA ARG A 99 -11.61 28.29 -10.48
C ARG A 99 -11.46 28.20 -12.00
N VAL A 100 -12.48 27.66 -12.67
CA VAL A 100 -12.54 27.54 -14.13
C VAL A 100 -13.59 28.48 -14.67
N GLU A 101 -13.26 29.24 -15.71
CA GLU A 101 -14.16 30.15 -16.43
C GLU A 101 -14.20 29.78 -17.92
N GLN A 102 -15.39 29.67 -18.47
CA GLN A 102 -15.56 29.55 -19.91
C GLN A 102 -15.99 30.91 -20.49
N GLN A 103 -15.26 31.37 -21.51
CA GLN A 103 -15.57 32.59 -22.25
C GLN A 103 -15.58 32.26 -23.75
N GLY A 104 -16.78 32.21 -24.31
CA GLY A 104 -16.98 31.78 -25.72
C GLY A 104 -16.54 30.33 -25.91
N ASP A 105 -15.59 30.13 -26.80
CA ASP A 105 -15.01 28.83 -27.18
C ASP A 105 -13.71 28.49 -26.36
N LYS A 106 -13.33 29.32 -25.41
CA LYS A 106 -12.13 29.10 -24.57
C LYS A 106 -12.47 28.84 -23.12
N VAL A 107 -11.62 28.03 -22.48
CA VAL A 107 -11.64 27.71 -21.05
C VAL A 107 -10.38 28.28 -20.40
N PHE A 108 -10.55 29.01 -19.31
CA PHE A 108 -9.49 29.67 -18.56
C PHE A 108 -9.43 29.07 -17.15
N VAL A 109 -8.24 28.80 -16.66
CA VAL A 109 -8.02 28.50 -15.23
C VAL A 109 -7.54 29.75 -14.52
N ARG A 110 -8.13 30.05 -13.36
CA ARG A 110 -7.91 31.28 -12.59
C ARG A 110 -7.21 30.96 -11.28
N ASP A 111 -7.66 31.60 -10.22
CA ASP A 111 -7.08 31.50 -8.89
C ASP A 111 -7.33 30.11 -8.28
N ALA A 112 -6.37 29.62 -7.46
CA ALA A 112 -6.57 28.46 -6.64
C ALA A 112 -7.74 28.68 -5.68
N LEU A 113 -8.59 27.69 -5.55
CA LEU A 113 -9.67 27.73 -4.56
C LEU A 113 -9.10 27.44 -3.17
N PRO A 114 -9.61 28.07 -2.12
CA PRO A 114 -9.30 27.65 -0.76
C PRO A 114 -9.55 26.15 -0.63
N ALA A 115 -8.70 25.45 0.12
CA ALA A 115 -8.93 24.05 0.40
C ALA A 115 -10.40 23.89 0.83
N ALA A 116 -11.19 23.19 0.02
CA ALA A 116 -12.58 22.97 0.34
C ALA A 116 -12.56 22.21 1.66
N MET A 117 -13.07 22.82 2.71
CA MET A 117 -13.58 22.02 3.81
C MET A 117 -14.70 21.21 3.18
N ALA A 118 -14.40 19.95 2.83
CA ALA A 118 -15.43 19.04 2.43
C ALA A 118 -16.55 19.15 3.46
N PRO A 119 -17.83 19.29 3.06
CA PRO A 119 -18.90 19.38 4.04
C PRO A 119 -18.75 18.16 4.94
N ILE A 120 -18.49 18.40 6.22
CA ILE A 120 -18.39 17.34 7.21
C ILE A 120 -19.71 16.57 7.10
N PRO A 121 -19.70 15.29 6.68
CA PRO A 121 -20.93 14.56 6.58
C PRO A 121 -21.65 14.65 7.93
N SER A 122 -22.94 14.94 7.92
CA SER A 122 -23.71 14.94 9.16
C SER A 122 -23.54 13.56 9.79
N ALA A 123 -22.99 13.53 11.00
CA ALA A 123 -22.80 12.28 11.74
C ALA A 123 -24.08 11.43 11.70
N THR A 124 -23.97 10.18 11.33
CA THR A 124 -25.11 9.26 11.38
C THR A 124 -25.63 9.18 12.82
N SER A 125 -26.90 8.82 13.01
CA SER A 125 -27.47 8.66 14.35
C SER A 125 -26.68 7.65 15.19
N ALA A 126 -26.06 6.65 14.57
CA ALA A 126 -25.17 5.68 15.21
C ALA A 126 -23.87 6.32 15.72
N ALA A 127 -23.26 7.20 14.94
CA ALA A 127 -22.06 7.94 15.33
C ALA A 127 -22.30 8.87 16.53
N ALA A 128 -23.52 9.38 16.69
CA ALA A 128 -23.90 10.26 17.81
C ALA A 128 -23.94 9.54 19.18
N HIS A 129 -24.04 8.21 19.18
CA HIS A 129 -24.09 7.38 20.39
C HIS A 129 -22.80 6.60 20.66
N LEU A 130 -21.81 6.72 19.77
CA LEU A 130 -20.54 6.02 19.91
C LEU A 130 -19.63 6.76 20.91
N GLU A 131 -19.39 6.15 22.05
CA GLU A 131 -18.65 6.77 23.16
C GLU A 131 -17.17 6.97 22.85
N SER A 132 -16.52 5.99 22.21
CA SER A 132 -15.11 6.06 21.87
C SER A 132 -14.72 5.03 20.81
N VAL A 133 -13.63 5.27 20.08
CA VAL A 133 -13.03 4.30 19.15
C VAL A 133 -11.59 4.04 19.56
N VAL A 134 -11.24 2.76 19.74
CA VAL A 134 -9.86 2.33 19.96
C VAL A 134 -9.39 1.57 18.71
N ILE A 135 -8.21 1.91 18.23
CA ILE A 135 -7.55 1.30 17.07
C ILE A 135 -6.24 0.67 17.53
N VAL A 136 -6.06 -0.63 17.30
CA VAL A 136 -4.85 -1.36 17.67
C VAL A 136 -4.01 -1.64 16.43
N GLY A 137 -2.93 -0.88 16.27
CA GLY A 137 -1.99 -0.95 15.16
C GLY A 137 -1.88 0.36 14.38
N GLY A 138 -0.71 1.02 14.45
CA GLY A 138 -0.40 2.29 13.78
C GLY A 138 0.09 2.14 12.33
N GLY A 139 -0.20 1.02 11.64
CA GLY A 139 0.15 0.81 10.24
C GLY A 139 -0.88 1.41 9.27
N ALA A 140 -0.83 0.97 8.01
CA ALA A 140 -1.71 1.45 6.93
C ALA A 140 -3.19 1.48 7.32
N ALA A 141 -3.73 0.35 7.77
CA ALA A 141 -5.16 0.24 8.10
C ALA A 141 -5.57 1.11 9.29
N GLY A 142 -4.76 1.12 10.37
CA GLY A 142 -5.08 1.91 11.56
C GLY A 142 -4.99 3.42 11.32
N ASN A 143 -3.96 3.87 10.60
CA ASN A 143 -3.82 5.27 10.21
C ASN A 143 -4.97 5.72 9.30
N ALA A 144 -5.30 4.94 8.28
CA ALA A 144 -6.41 5.24 7.37
C ALA A 144 -7.76 5.28 8.11
N ALA A 145 -7.96 4.38 9.09
CA ALA A 145 -9.18 4.37 9.90
C ALA A 145 -9.29 5.63 10.78
N ALA A 146 -8.21 6.00 11.48
CA ALA A 146 -8.20 7.18 12.36
C ALA A 146 -8.48 8.47 11.56
N SER A 147 -7.82 8.63 10.41
CA SER A 147 -8.03 9.76 9.50
C SER A 147 -9.46 9.78 8.95
N THR A 148 -9.99 8.60 8.54
CA THR A 148 -11.35 8.51 7.99
C THR A 148 -12.41 8.83 9.04
N LEU A 149 -12.27 8.40 10.29
CA LEU A 149 -13.21 8.74 11.36
C LEU A 149 -13.34 10.27 11.49
N ARG A 150 -12.24 11.01 11.46
CA ARG A 150 -12.27 12.48 11.52
C ARG A 150 -12.87 13.11 10.26
N ARG A 151 -12.49 12.64 9.07
CA ARG A 151 -13.07 13.09 7.79
C ARG A 151 -14.59 12.88 7.74
N GLN A 152 -15.10 11.78 8.31
CA GLN A 152 -16.52 11.47 8.40
C GLN A 152 -17.23 12.20 9.56
N GLY A 153 -16.57 13.13 10.22
CA GLY A 153 -17.16 14.03 11.22
C GLY A 153 -17.34 13.43 12.61
N TYR A 154 -16.74 12.27 12.92
CA TYR A 154 -16.77 11.73 14.28
C TYR A 154 -16.01 12.65 15.25
N GLN A 155 -16.70 13.13 16.29
CA GLN A 155 -16.16 14.05 17.29
C GLN A 155 -15.76 13.38 18.62
N GLY A 156 -16.11 12.11 18.80
CA GLY A 156 -15.77 11.36 20.00
C GLY A 156 -14.27 11.03 20.11
N PRO A 157 -13.81 10.52 21.26
CA PRO A 157 -12.42 10.13 21.46
C PRO A 157 -11.95 9.06 20.47
N ILE A 158 -10.78 9.25 19.87
CA ILE A 158 -10.06 8.25 19.09
C ILE A 158 -8.73 7.98 19.75
N THR A 159 -8.47 6.70 20.09
CA THR A 159 -7.18 6.26 20.60
C THR A 159 -6.53 5.32 19.57
N LEU A 160 -5.37 5.69 19.06
CA LEU A 160 -4.57 4.88 18.15
C LEU A 160 -3.33 4.34 18.87
N LEU A 161 -3.28 3.02 19.06
CA LEU A 161 -2.17 2.31 19.72
C LEU A 161 -1.21 1.73 18.69
N SER A 162 0.07 1.90 18.89
CA SER A 162 1.11 1.26 18.09
C SER A 162 2.18 0.62 18.96
N ALA A 163 2.48 -0.65 18.72
CA ALA A 163 3.62 -1.32 19.33
C ALA A 163 4.96 -0.78 18.79
N ASP A 164 4.97 -0.21 17.58
CA ASP A 164 6.12 0.51 17.04
C ASP A 164 6.34 1.83 17.81
N ARG A 165 7.60 2.20 17.99
CA ARG A 165 7.98 3.45 18.66
C ARG A 165 7.93 4.66 17.73
N ALA A 166 7.97 4.41 16.41
CA ALA A 166 7.84 5.45 15.41
C ALA A 166 6.36 5.82 15.21
N MET A 167 6.11 7.09 14.87
CA MET A 167 4.82 7.54 14.34
C MET A 167 4.50 6.76 13.06
N PRO A 168 3.23 6.67 12.64
CA PRO A 168 2.88 5.98 11.40
C PRO A 168 3.68 6.48 10.19
N TYR A 169 4.25 5.54 9.44
CA TYR A 169 5.16 5.80 8.32
C TYR A 169 4.86 4.91 7.12
N ASP A 170 5.34 5.31 5.95
CA ASP A 170 5.27 4.58 4.70
C ASP A 170 6.21 3.35 4.73
N ARG A 171 5.63 2.20 5.10
CA ARG A 171 6.37 0.94 5.20
C ARG A 171 6.86 0.41 3.86
N PRO A 172 6.13 0.50 2.74
CA PRO A 172 6.62 0.11 1.42
C PRO A 172 7.97 0.70 1.04
N ASN A 173 8.29 1.90 1.49
CA ASN A 173 9.56 2.57 1.19
C ASN A 173 10.76 1.91 1.87
N LEU A 174 10.56 1.20 2.99
CA LEU A 174 11.63 0.59 3.77
C LEU A 174 12.41 -0.50 3.02
N SER A 175 11.82 -1.19 2.04
CA SER A 175 12.49 -2.19 1.20
C SER A 175 13.00 -1.61 -0.13
N LYS A 176 12.68 -0.35 -0.43
CA LYS A 176 12.95 0.35 -1.69
C LYS A 176 13.91 1.52 -1.48
N ASP A 177 13.44 2.73 -1.75
CA ASP A 177 14.26 3.95 -1.81
C ASP A 177 14.93 4.30 -0.47
N TYR A 178 14.27 4.04 0.65
CA TYR A 178 14.87 4.32 1.95
C TYR A 178 16.05 3.37 2.24
N LEU A 179 15.87 2.06 2.02
CA LEU A 179 16.98 1.11 2.15
C LEU A 179 18.06 1.38 1.08
N ALA A 180 17.68 1.73 -0.14
CA ALA A 180 18.62 2.09 -1.21
C ALA A 180 19.40 3.38 -0.90
N GLY A 181 18.88 4.26 -0.03
CA GLY A 181 19.52 5.52 0.37
C GLY A 181 19.19 6.69 -0.56
N THR A 182 18.16 6.55 -1.38
CA THR A 182 17.64 7.60 -2.28
C THR A 182 16.50 8.39 -1.65
N ALA A 183 15.75 7.82 -0.70
CA ALA A 183 14.75 8.54 0.07
C ALA A 183 15.33 9.12 1.37
N GLN A 184 14.88 10.33 1.72
CA GLN A 184 15.26 11.00 2.96
C GLN A 184 14.36 10.51 4.13
N PRO A 185 14.84 10.49 5.38
CA PRO A 185 14.05 10.09 6.55
C PRO A 185 12.74 10.89 6.70
N ASP A 186 12.75 12.16 6.34
CA ASP A 186 11.61 13.07 6.47
C ASP A 186 10.48 12.77 5.48
N TRP A 187 10.69 11.89 4.50
CA TRP A 187 9.67 11.46 3.55
C TRP A 187 8.87 10.24 4.03
N LEU A 188 9.33 9.59 5.12
CA LEU A 188 8.68 8.38 5.61
C LEU A 188 7.38 8.63 6.40
N PRO A 189 7.28 9.66 7.28
CA PRO A 189 6.04 9.87 8.04
C PRO A 189 4.83 10.04 7.12
N LEU A 190 3.71 9.34 7.43
CA LEU A 190 2.46 9.45 6.67
C LEU A 190 1.81 10.83 6.79
N HIS A 191 2.05 11.49 7.90
CA HIS A 191 1.52 12.82 8.21
C HIS A 191 2.56 13.69 8.90
N PRO A 192 2.40 15.01 8.88
CA PRO A 192 3.19 15.93 9.72
C PRO A 192 3.12 15.56 11.19
N PRO A 193 4.15 15.83 12.00
CA PRO A 193 4.21 15.42 13.42
C PRO A 193 3.02 15.87 14.27
N THR A 194 2.42 17.02 13.94
CA THR A 194 1.28 17.59 14.69
C THR A 194 -0.07 17.01 14.28
N PHE A 195 -0.16 16.29 13.17
CA PHE A 195 -1.41 15.84 12.55
C PHE A 195 -2.37 15.18 13.56
N TYR A 196 -1.88 14.23 14.34
CA TYR A 196 -2.75 13.48 15.26
C TYR A 196 -3.32 14.40 16.36
N ALA A 197 -2.49 15.27 16.91
CA ALA A 197 -2.91 16.24 17.91
C ALA A 197 -3.88 17.29 17.31
N ASP A 198 -3.59 17.81 16.12
CA ASP A 198 -4.42 18.80 15.44
C ASP A 198 -5.81 18.23 15.07
N HIS A 199 -5.94 16.90 14.99
CA HIS A 199 -7.18 16.19 14.71
C HIS A 199 -7.76 15.45 15.95
N ASP A 200 -7.34 15.80 17.16
CA ASP A 200 -7.81 15.18 18.41
C ASP A 200 -7.70 13.64 18.42
N ILE A 201 -6.67 13.07 17.78
CA ILE A 201 -6.38 11.63 17.79
C ILE A 201 -5.30 11.37 18.85
N SER A 202 -5.65 10.61 19.89
CA SER A 202 -4.72 10.21 20.95
C SER A 202 -3.81 9.09 20.43
N MET A 203 -2.61 9.44 19.96
CA MET A 203 -1.63 8.51 19.42
C MET A 203 -0.65 8.02 20.51
N HIS A 204 -0.54 6.70 20.69
CA HIS A 204 0.38 6.07 21.63
C HIS A 204 1.35 5.13 20.91
N CYS A 205 2.60 5.55 20.79
CA CYS A 205 3.69 4.75 20.20
C CYS A 205 4.43 3.95 21.28
N GLY A 206 4.91 2.75 20.95
CA GLY A 206 5.62 1.85 21.86
C GLY A 206 4.71 1.15 22.87
N LEU A 207 3.39 1.21 22.69
CA LEU A 207 2.40 0.62 23.59
C LEU A 207 1.65 -0.52 22.87
N ARG A 208 1.73 -1.73 23.44
CA ARG A 208 1.11 -2.94 22.87
C ARG A 208 -0.16 -3.30 23.62
N ALA A 209 -1.21 -3.65 22.88
CA ALA A 209 -2.37 -4.35 23.42
C ALA A 209 -2.00 -5.80 23.71
N VAL A 210 -2.26 -6.29 24.92
CA VAL A 210 -1.85 -7.62 25.39
C VAL A 210 -3.02 -8.54 25.71
N SER A 211 -4.22 -8.00 25.98
CA SER A 211 -5.43 -8.79 26.21
C SER A 211 -6.66 -8.02 25.78
N LEU A 212 -7.65 -8.72 25.25
CA LEU A 212 -8.92 -8.19 24.81
C LEU A 212 -10.07 -9.00 25.45
N GLU A 213 -10.99 -8.32 26.10
CA GLU A 213 -12.23 -8.89 26.65
C GLU A 213 -13.46 -8.30 25.91
N PRO A 214 -13.89 -8.89 24.78
CA PRO A 214 -14.96 -8.32 23.95
C PRO A 214 -16.28 -8.14 24.70
N GLY A 215 -16.63 -9.08 25.61
CA GLY A 215 -17.84 -9.03 26.39
C GLY A 215 -17.91 -7.89 27.39
N ARG A 216 -16.74 -7.35 27.80
CA ARG A 216 -16.62 -6.21 28.72
C ARG A 216 -16.20 -4.92 27.99
N LYS A 217 -15.93 -5.03 26.70
CA LYS A 217 -15.36 -3.94 25.87
C LYS A 217 -14.10 -3.32 26.48
N THR A 218 -13.20 -4.16 27.00
CA THR A 218 -11.94 -3.74 27.63
C THR A 218 -10.73 -4.29 26.92
N LEU A 219 -9.67 -3.48 26.86
CA LEU A 219 -8.37 -3.79 26.30
C LEU A 219 -7.31 -3.54 27.36
N SER A 220 -6.46 -4.54 27.68
CA SER A 220 -5.32 -4.38 28.58
C SER A 220 -4.05 -4.09 27.78
N LEU A 221 -3.19 -3.20 28.30
CA LEU A 221 -2.00 -2.72 27.62
C LEU A 221 -0.72 -3.21 28.33
N SER A 222 0.41 -3.15 27.62
CA SER A 222 1.71 -3.66 28.10
C SER A 222 2.30 -2.87 29.28
N ASP A 223 1.80 -1.68 29.58
CA ASP A 223 2.16 -0.89 30.75
C ASP A 223 1.29 -1.19 31.99
N GLY A 224 0.33 -2.13 31.86
CA GLY A 224 -0.61 -2.52 32.92
C GLY A 224 -1.89 -1.68 32.95
N SER A 225 -2.02 -0.66 32.12
CA SER A 225 -3.25 0.13 32.01
C SER A 225 -4.35 -0.63 31.25
N GLN A 226 -5.58 -0.16 31.38
CA GLN A 226 -6.75 -0.68 30.67
C GLN A 226 -7.47 0.46 29.97
N LEU A 227 -8.03 0.15 28.79
CA LEU A 227 -8.89 1.04 28.00
C LEU A 227 -10.27 0.40 27.80
N GLU A 228 -11.30 1.17 28.01
CA GLU A 228 -12.65 0.83 27.57
C GLU A 228 -12.88 1.41 26.15
N TYR A 229 -13.74 0.74 25.35
CA TYR A 229 -14.05 1.19 24.01
C TYR A 229 -15.55 1.08 23.70
N GLY A 230 -16.06 2.00 22.91
CA GLY A 230 -17.37 1.87 22.27
C GLY A 230 -17.30 0.95 21.06
N ALA A 231 -16.28 1.15 20.20
CA ALA A 231 -15.91 0.26 19.10
C ALA A 231 -14.37 0.06 19.04
N LEU A 232 -13.97 -1.11 18.54
CA LEU A 232 -12.55 -1.51 18.42
C LEU A 232 -12.22 -1.90 16.99
N LEU A 233 -11.08 -1.41 16.48
CA LEU A 233 -10.48 -1.89 15.24
C LEU A 233 -9.17 -2.63 15.54
N LEU A 234 -9.08 -3.90 15.17
CA LEU A 234 -7.85 -4.68 15.15
C LEU A 234 -7.14 -4.48 13.81
N ALA A 235 -5.96 -3.86 13.83
CA ALA A 235 -5.09 -3.59 12.69
C ALA A 235 -3.63 -3.98 13.00
N THR A 236 -3.45 -5.09 13.75
CA THR A 236 -2.16 -5.55 14.28
C THR A 236 -1.18 -5.95 13.19
N GLY A 237 -1.65 -6.22 11.97
CA GLY A 237 -0.81 -6.50 10.81
C GLY A 237 -0.22 -7.91 10.85
N ALA A 238 1.05 -8.01 10.48
CA ALA A 238 1.77 -9.27 10.38
C ALA A 238 3.22 -9.10 10.85
N GLU A 239 3.82 -10.18 11.34
CA GLU A 239 5.20 -10.26 11.79
C GLU A 239 6.05 -11.09 10.81
N PRO A 240 7.35 -10.76 10.62
CA PRO A 240 8.21 -11.52 9.74
C PRO A 240 8.44 -12.95 10.24
N VAL A 241 8.54 -13.88 9.33
CA VAL A 241 8.95 -15.24 9.63
C VAL A 241 10.47 -15.26 9.83
N HIS A 242 10.90 -15.75 11.00
CA HIS A 242 12.30 -15.92 11.32
C HIS A 242 12.84 -17.27 10.83
N LEU A 243 14.12 -17.30 10.45
CA LEU A 243 14.84 -18.53 10.18
C LEU A 243 14.98 -19.35 11.46
N THR A 244 14.91 -20.68 11.32
CA THR A 244 15.04 -21.61 12.44
C THR A 244 16.31 -22.48 12.35
N VAL A 245 17.19 -22.19 11.38
CA VAL A 245 18.45 -22.91 11.18
C VAL A 245 19.50 -22.52 12.22
N PRO A 246 20.51 -23.36 12.49
CA PRO A 246 21.65 -22.98 13.33
C PRO A 246 22.28 -21.68 12.87
N GLY A 247 22.51 -20.74 13.79
CA GLY A 247 23.06 -19.40 13.52
C GLY A 247 22.04 -18.32 13.14
N ALA A 248 20.75 -18.64 13.06
CA ALA A 248 19.70 -17.68 12.72
C ALA A 248 19.57 -16.48 13.70
N THR A 249 20.12 -16.58 14.89
CA THR A 249 20.11 -15.54 15.92
C THR A 249 21.40 -14.71 16.00
N LEU A 250 22.33 -14.91 15.06
CA LEU A 250 23.57 -14.13 15.02
C LEU A 250 23.26 -12.66 14.67
N ALA A 251 24.06 -11.74 15.18
CA ALA A 251 23.82 -10.29 15.09
C ALA A 251 23.75 -9.73 13.66
N HIS A 252 24.37 -10.42 12.69
CA HIS A 252 24.33 -10.05 11.28
C HIS A 252 23.17 -10.69 10.49
N VAL A 253 22.27 -11.42 11.17
CA VAL A 253 21.03 -11.95 10.59
C VAL A 253 19.88 -11.00 10.90
N ALA A 254 19.28 -10.45 9.88
CA ALA A 254 18.24 -9.44 9.98
C ALA A 254 16.93 -9.88 9.29
N VAL A 255 15.84 -9.31 9.74
CA VAL A 255 14.55 -9.26 9.02
C VAL A 255 14.25 -7.80 8.69
N LEU A 256 13.29 -7.54 7.81
CA LEU A 256 12.83 -6.20 7.50
C LEU A 256 11.31 -6.12 7.62
N ARG A 257 10.84 -5.38 8.63
CA ARG A 257 9.41 -5.09 8.82
C ARG A 257 9.19 -3.67 9.34
N THR A 258 9.99 -3.22 10.28
CA THR A 258 9.84 -1.93 10.96
C THR A 258 10.91 -0.92 10.50
N LEU A 259 10.66 0.36 10.78
CA LEU A 259 11.67 1.41 10.57
C LEU A 259 12.93 1.14 11.42
N ALA A 260 12.76 0.58 12.62
CA ALA A 260 13.88 0.18 13.48
C ALA A 260 14.72 -0.92 12.83
N ASP A 261 14.08 -1.94 12.21
CA ASP A 261 14.79 -3.00 11.48
C ASP A 261 15.58 -2.42 10.30
N CYS A 262 14.94 -1.53 9.52
CA CYS A 262 15.60 -0.90 8.37
C CYS A 262 16.81 -0.07 8.80
N ASN A 263 16.67 0.74 9.85
CA ASN A 263 17.77 1.55 10.40
C ASN A 263 18.91 0.68 10.95
N ALA A 264 18.59 -0.42 11.64
CA ALA A 264 19.56 -1.39 12.13
C ALA A 264 20.30 -2.08 10.96
N LEU A 265 19.59 -2.39 9.89
CA LEU A 265 20.17 -2.94 8.66
C LEU A 265 21.10 -1.90 8.00
N ILE A 266 20.66 -0.67 7.80
CA ILE A 266 21.46 0.43 7.22
C ILE A 266 22.74 0.66 8.02
N ALA A 267 22.68 0.61 9.35
CA ALA A 267 23.84 0.80 10.20
C ALA A 267 24.92 -0.28 9.99
N GLN A 268 24.55 -1.49 9.58
CA GLN A 268 25.49 -2.58 9.30
C GLN A 268 26.17 -2.46 7.92
N LEU A 269 25.57 -1.71 6.97
CA LEU A 269 26.05 -1.63 5.59
C LEU A 269 27.43 -0.97 5.47
N GLY A 270 27.82 -0.12 6.41
CA GLY A 270 29.14 0.53 6.39
C GLY A 270 30.33 -0.44 6.41
N ALA A 271 30.19 -1.59 7.05
CA ALA A 271 31.19 -2.64 7.17
C ALA A 271 30.98 -3.82 6.20
N ALA A 272 29.71 -4.08 5.82
CA ALA A 272 29.32 -5.20 4.97
C ALA A 272 29.74 -4.98 3.50
N ARG A 273 30.11 -6.07 2.82
CA ARG A 273 30.38 -6.10 1.38
C ARG A 273 29.55 -7.15 0.68
N ARG A 274 29.19 -8.22 1.38
CA ARG A 274 28.50 -9.40 0.84
C ARG A 274 27.24 -9.67 1.65
N CYS A 275 26.14 -9.80 0.96
CA CYS A 275 24.85 -10.11 1.58
C CYS A 275 24.26 -11.39 0.99
N VAL A 276 23.71 -12.23 1.86
CA VAL A 276 22.84 -13.34 1.46
C VAL A 276 21.42 -12.99 1.84
N VAL A 277 20.55 -12.83 0.83
CA VAL A 277 19.11 -12.68 0.99
C VAL A 277 18.45 -14.05 0.92
N VAL A 278 17.74 -14.44 1.94
CA VAL A 278 17.02 -15.71 2.01
C VAL A 278 15.55 -15.46 1.69
N GLY A 279 15.10 -15.99 0.55
CA GLY A 279 13.76 -15.78 -0.01
C GLY A 279 13.76 -14.95 -1.28
N ALA A 280 13.11 -15.47 -2.34
CA ALA A 280 12.98 -14.83 -3.65
C ALA A 280 11.53 -14.36 -3.91
N SER A 281 10.88 -13.81 -2.88
CA SER A 281 9.58 -13.13 -2.99
C SER A 281 9.74 -11.60 -2.98
N PHE A 282 8.65 -10.84 -2.99
CA PHE A 282 8.65 -9.40 -3.16
C PHE A 282 9.67 -8.66 -2.27
N ILE A 283 9.52 -8.74 -0.94
CA ILE A 283 10.40 -8.01 0.00
C ILE A 283 11.85 -8.47 -0.14
N GLY A 284 12.11 -9.78 -0.26
CA GLY A 284 13.47 -10.29 -0.41
C GLY A 284 14.16 -9.73 -1.65
N LEU A 285 13.46 -9.65 -2.77
CA LEU A 285 14.03 -9.13 -4.02
C LEU A 285 14.12 -7.59 -4.03
N GLU A 286 13.17 -6.88 -3.44
CA GLU A 286 13.30 -5.43 -3.25
C GLU A 286 14.52 -5.09 -2.39
N VAL A 287 14.76 -5.84 -1.30
CA VAL A 287 15.96 -5.72 -0.48
C VAL A 287 17.21 -6.03 -1.29
N ALA A 288 17.20 -7.10 -2.12
CA ALA A 288 18.33 -7.43 -2.98
C ALA A 288 18.65 -6.30 -3.96
N ALA A 289 17.64 -5.69 -4.58
CA ALA A 289 17.81 -4.53 -5.46
C ALA A 289 18.39 -3.32 -4.71
N ALA A 290 17.82 -2.98 -3.54
CA ALA A 290 18.28 -1.86 -2.72
C ALA A 290 19.75 -2.03 -2.27
N LEU A 291 20.14 -3.25 -1.85
CA LEU A 291 21.51 -3.55 -1.43
C LEU A 291 22.50 -3.54 -2.61
N ARG A 292 22.06 -3.99 -3.79
CA ARG A 292 22.88 -3.84 -5.03
C ARG A 292 23.08 -2.37 -5.39
N THR A 293 22.05 -1.54 -5.28
CA THR A 293 22.16 -0.08 -5.48
C THR A 293 23.20 0.54 -4.53
N ARG A 294 23.34 0.01 -3.32
CA ARG A 294 24.39 0.40 -2.36
C ARG A 294 25.76 -0.24 -2.63
N GLY A 295 25.89 -1.06 -3.67
CA GLY A 295 27.16 -1.64 -4.12
C GLY A 295 27.58 -2.93 -3.38
N LEU A 296 26.69 -3.61 -2.66
CA LEU A 296 27.02 -4.90 -2.05
C LEU A 296 26.97 -6.02 -3.10
N ASP A 297 27.78 -7.06 -2.90
CA ASP A 297 27.61 -8.34 -3.58
C ASP A 297 26.45 -9.09 -2.96
N VAL A 298 25.41 -9.40 -3.76
CA VAL A 298 24.16 -9.97 -3.27
C VAL A 298 23.92 -11.35 -3.87
N HIS A 299 23.74 -12.34 -3.00
CA HIS A 299 23.29 -13.67 -3.33
C HIS A 299 21.87 -13.88 -2.81
N VAL A 300 20.97 -14.39 -3.66
CA VAL A 300 19.59 -14.72 -3.28
C VAL A 300 19.43 -16.23 -3.24
N VAL A 301 18.98 -16.75 -2.10
CA VAL A 301 18.77 -18.20 -1.88
C VAL A 301 17.28 -18.47 -1.71
N ALA A 302 16.73 -19.38 -2.53
CA ALA A 302 15.31 -19.74 -2.44
C ALA A 302 15.05 -21.18 -2.88
N PRO A 303 14.05 -21.86 -2.28
CA PRO A 303 13.68 -23.22 -2.65
C PRO A 303 12.94 -23.33 -3.99
N GLU A 304 12.35 -22.26 -4.47
CA GLU A 304 11.61 -22.20 -5.73
C GLU A 304 12.56 -22.32 -6.93
N ALA A 305 12.04 -22.78 -8.07
CA ALA A 305 12.77 -22.83 -9.33
C ALA A 305 12.93 -21.46 -9.99
N ARG A 306 12.03 -20.52 -9.66
CA ARG A 306 11.99 -19.13 -10.16
C ARG A 306 11.61 -18.17 -9.04
N PRO A 307 12.11 -16.93 -9.09
CA PRO A 307 11.62 -15.88 -8.20
C PRO A 307 10.12 -15.64 -8.40
N MET A 308 9.39 -15.36 -7.31
CA MET A 308 7.96 -14.99 -7.32
C MET A 308 7.01 -15.95 -8.06
N GLU A 309 7.45 -17.16 -8.42
CA GLU A 309 6.73 -18.11 -9.29
C GLU A 309 5.29 -18.37 -8.81
N ARG A 310 5.09 -18.45 -7.49
CA ARG A 310 3.77 -18.73 -6.89
C ARG A 310 2.73 -17.64 -7.09
N VAL A 311 3.16 -16.40 -7.34
CA VAL A 311 2.26 -15.24 -7.48
C VAL A 311 2.23 -14.72 -8.91
N LEU A 312 3.38 -14.68 -9.58
CA LEU A 312 3.53 -14.10 -10.90
C LEU A 312 3.68 -15.13 -12.03
N GLY A 313 3.94 -16.39 -11.69
CA GLY A 313 4.16 -17.44 -12.70
C GLY A 313 5.52 -17.35 -13.38
N ALA A 314 5.69 -18.18 -14.43
CA ALA A 314 7.00 -18.36 -15.06
C ALA A 314 7.49 -17.13 -15.83
N ALA A 315 6.63 -16.50 -16.65
CA ALA A 315 7.03 -15.41 -17.53
C ALA A 315 7.62 -14.22 -16.77
N LEU A 316 6.90 -13.71 -15.76
CA LEU A 316 7.39 -12.61 -14.94
C LEU A 316 8.48 -13.06 -13.96
N GLY A 317 8.45 -14.31 -13.48
CA GLY A 317 9.53 -14.85 -12.66
C GLY A 317 10.87 -14.90 -13.39
N ASP A 318 10.88 -15.35 -14.64
CA ASP A 318 12.09 -15.35 -15.48
C ASP A 318 12.55 -13.92 -15.84
N MET A 319 11.62 -12.99 -16.09
CA MET A 319 11.93 -11.56 -16.29
C MET A 319 12.60 -10.96 -15.05
N VAL A 320 12.02 -11.14 -13.87
CA VAL A 320 12.59 -10.60 -12.61
C VAL A 320 13.96 -11.19 -12.34
N ARG A 321 14.13 -12.49 -12.60
CA ARG A 321 15.45 -13.14 -12.48
C ARG A 321 16.47 -12.47 -13.40
N ALA A 322 16.16 -12.33 -14.68
CA ALA A 322 17.05 -11.72 -15.67
C ALA A 322 17.40 -10.27 -15.30
N LEU A 323 16.42 -9.48 -14.83
CA LEU A 323 16.61 -8.11 -14.36
C LEU A 323 17.63 -8.05 -13.21
N HIS A 324 17.46 -8.89 -12.20
CA HIS A 324 18.36 -8.93 -11.05
C HIS A 324 19.77 -9.44 -11.42
N GLU A 325 19.86 -10.47 -12.27
CA GLU A 325 21.13 -10.99 -12.77
C GLU A 325 21.90 -9.93 -13.60
N ALA A 326 21.19 -9.13 -14.40
CA ALA A 326 21.77 -8.01 -15.14
C ALA A 326 22.38 -6.94 -14.22
N HIS A 327 21.83 -6.80 -13.01
CA HIS A 327 22.37 -5.92 -11.96
C HIS A 327 23.39 -6.61 -11.03
N GLY A 328 23.81 -7.85 -11.36
CA GLY A 328 24.85 -8.58 -10.64
C GLY A 328 24.38 -9.33 -9.39
N VAL A 329 23.10 -9.60 -9.24
CA VAL A 329 22.59 -10.53 -8.21
C VAL A 329 22.87 -11.97 -8.66
N VAL A 330 23.32 -12.80 -7.73
CA VAL A 330 23.56 -14.24 -7.98
C VAL A 330 22.46 -15.05 -7.31
N PHE A 331 21.72 -15.83 -8.09
CA PHE A 331 20.67 -16.69 -7.57
C PHE A 331 21.16 -18.12 -7.27
N HIS A 332 20.69 -18.65 -6.14
CA HIS A 332 20.81 -20.06 -5.71
C HIS A 332 19.41 -20.63 -5.53
N LEU A 333 18.75 -20.92 -6.67
CA LEU A 333 17.38 -21.45 -6.70
C LEU A 333 17.38 -22.98 -6.52
N GLY A 334 16.29 -23.53 -6.00
CA GLY A 334 16.18 -24.93 -5.61
C GLY A 334 17.02 -25.29 -4.38
N ALA A 335 17.49 -24.31 -3.62
CA ALA A 335 18.32 -24.48 -2.44
C ALA A 335 17.71 -23.77 -1.21
N THR A 336 18.03 -24.28 -0.03
CA THR A 336 17.70 -23.64 1.25
C THR A 336 18.97 -23.38 2.05
N VAL A 337 18.88 -22.55 3.07
CA VAL A 337 19.97 -22.35 4.03
C VAL A 337 19.97 -23.51 5.01
N ALA A 338 21.13 -24.13 5.23
CA ALA A 338 21.33 -25.19 6.21
C ALA A 338 21.90 -24.65 7.53
N THR A 339 22.94 -23.79 7.47
CA THR A 339 23.56 -23.14 8.63
C THR A 339 24.02 -21.73 8.31
N ILE A 340 24.08 -20.89 9.31
CA ILE A 340 24.65 -19.54 9.25
C ILE A 340 25.80 -19.47 10.24
N GLU A 341 26.98 -19.03 9.78
CA GLU A 341 28.15 -18.78 10.60
C GLU A 341 28.51 -17.29 10.54
N VAL A 342 29.50 -16.86 11.29
CA VAL A 342 29.85 -15.43 11.40
C VAL A 342 30.24 -14.78 10.06
N ASP A 343 30.82 -15.55 9.15
CA ASP A 343 31.40 -15.07 7.89
C ASP A 343 30.83 -15.77 6.63
N ARG A 344 29.87 -16.70 6.80
CA ARG A 344 29.29 -17.47 5.69
C ARG A 344 27.92 -18.06 5.98
N VAL A 345 27.24 -18.42 4.91
CA VAL A 345 26.01 -19.21 4.89
C VAL A 345 26.29 -20.52 4.13
N THR A 346 25.98 -21.65 4.75
CA THR A 346 26.06 -22.96 4.08
C THR A 346 24.66 -23.38 3.60
N LEU A 347 24.57 -23.71 2.32
CA LEU A 347 23.30 -24.14 1.69
C LEU A 347 23.07 -25.65 1.89
N SER A 348 21.82 -26.09 1.67
CA SER A 348 21.42 -27.50 1.68
C SER A 348 22.16 -28.36 0.64
N THR A 349 22.69 -27.73 -0.41
CA THR A 349 23.54 -28.32 -1.45
C THR A 349 24.98 -28.53 -1.03
N GLY A 350 25.39 -28.07 0.14
CA GLY A 350 26.78 -28.07 0.61
C GLY A 350 27.63 -26.88 0.13
N VAL A 351 27.08 -25.99 -0.69
CA VAL A 351 27.77 -24.76 -1.12
C VAL A 351 27.85 -23.80 0.04
N ALA A 352 29.05 -23.24 0.28
CA ALA A 352 29.25 -22.17 1.28
C ALA A 352 29.38 -20.81 0.58
N LEU A 353 28.55 -19.86 0.98
CA LEU A 353 28.52 -18.50 0.48
C LEU A 353 29.12 -17.56 1.53
N PRO A 354 30.19 -16.81 1.23
CA PRO A 354 30.67 -15.77 2.13
C PRO A 354 29.59 -14.72 2.38
N ALA A 355 29.36 -14.34 3.63
CA ALA A 355 28.33 -13.40 4.00
C ALA A 355 28.78 -12.54 5.20
N ASP A 356 28.69 -11.25 5.05
CA ASP A 356 28.87 -10.26 6.12
C ASP A 356 27.51 -9.87 6.72
N LEU A 357 26.44 -10.11 5.95
CA LEU A 357 25.05 -9.80 6.29
C LEU A 357 24.13 -10.88 5.73
N VAL A 358 23.10 -11.24 6.48
CA VAL A 358 22.03 -12.14 6.04
C VAL A 358 20.68 -11.45 6.26
N VAL A 359 19.85 -11.38 5.23
CA VAL A 359 18.50 -10.82 5.34
C VAL A 359 17.46 -11.89 5.04
N ALA A 360 16.58 -12.18 6.01
CA ALA A 360 15.50 -13.15 5.83
C ALA A 360 14.23 -12.47 5.32
N GLY A 361 13.88 -12.74 4.05
CA GLY A 361 12.67 -12.31 3.36
C GLY A 361 11.76 -13.49 3.00
N ILE A 362 11.49 -14.39 3.97
CA ILE A 362 10.78 -15.66 3.75
C ILE A 362 9.28 -15.60 4.05
N GLY A 363 8.71 -14.39 4.06
CA GLY A 363 7.29 -14.12 4.29
C GLY A 363 6.98 -13.60 5.68
N VAL A 364 5.69 -13.36 5.91
CA VAL A 364 5.14 -12.84 7.16
C VAL A 364 3.99 -13.73 7.63
N ARG A 365 3.66 -13.62 8.92
CA ARG A 365 2.48 -14.25 9.54
C ARG A 365 1.60 -13.19 10.17
N PRO A 366 0.26 -13.29 10.03
CA PRO A 366 -0.64 -12.37 10.72
C PRO A 366 -0.45 -12.49 12.25
N ASP A 367 -0.43 -11.35 12.92
CA ASP A 367 -0.38 -11.30 14.39
C ASP A 367 -1.79 -11.52 14.97
N LEU A 368 -2.14 -12.78 15.22
CA LEU A 368 -3.47 -13.22 15.63
C LEU A 368 -3.63 -13.41 17.13
N ALA A 369 -2.55 -13.38 17.91
CA ALA A 369 -2.57 -13.76 19.34
C ALA A 369 -3.67 -13.02 20.11
N LEU A 370 -3.78 -11.71 19.96
CA LEU A 370 -4.81 -10.91 20.64
C LEU A 370 -6.24 -11.34 20.27
N ALA A 371 -6.49 -11.71 19.03
CA ALA A 371 -7.80 -12.14 18.56
C ALA A 371 -8.13 -13.58 18.99
N GLU A 372 -7.16 -14.49 18.92
CA GLU A 372 -7.30 -15.89 19.32
C GLU A 372 -7.55 -16.02 20.81
N ASP A 373 -6.75 -15.32 21.64
CA ASP A 373 -6.90 -15.30 23.10
C ASP A 373 -8.23 -14.69 23.54
N ALA A 374 -8.79 -13.75 22.75
CA ALA A 374 -10.11 -13.16 22.96
C ALA A 374 -11.27 -14.06 22.45
N GLY A 375 -10.98 -15.21 21.86
CA GLY A 375 -11.99 -16.14 21.33
C GLY A 375 -12.67 -15.66 20.05
N LEU A 376 -12.07 -14.74 19.30
CA LEU A 376 -12.60 -14.32 18.00
C LEU A 376 -12.37 -15.43 16.96
N ALA A 377 -13.27 -15.50 15.98
CA ALA A 377 -13.14 -16.48 14.89
C ALA A 377 -11.90 -16.17 14.04
N THR A 378 -11.00 -17.13 13.92
CA THR A 378 -9.77 -17.05 13.10
C THR A 378 -9.69 -18.24 12.13
N ASP A 379 -9.13 -17.99 10.94
CA ASP A 379 -8.71 -19.00 9.98
C ASP A 379 -7.62 -18.37 9.09
N ARG A 380 -6.34 -18.57 9.46
CA ARG A 380 -5.18 -17.93 8.81
C ARG A 380 -5.29 -16.40 8.73
N GLY A 381 -6.12 -15.82 9.57
CA GLY A 381 -6.46 -14.40 9.68
C GLY A 381 -7.67 -14.26 10.58
N VAL A 382 -7.98 -13.06 11.07
CA VAL A 382 -9.23 -12.77 11.76
C VAL A 382 -10.36 -12.82 10.74
N THR A 383 -11.32 -13.73 10.96
CA THR A 383 -12.47 -13.88 10.08
C THR A 383 -13.42 -12.73 10.27
N VAL A 384 -13.69 -11.98 9.21
CA VAL A 384 -14.63 -10.85 9.21
C VAL A 384 -15.77 -11.09 8.21
N ASP A 385 -16.86 -10.39 8.41
CA ASP A 385 -17.96 -10.34 7.43
C ASP A 385 -17.65 -9.37 6.28
N ALA A 386 -18.61 -9.13 5.40
CA ALA A 386 -18.48 -8.21 4.28
C ALA A 386 -18.32 -6.73 4.71
N PHE A 387 -18.59 -6.41 5.97
CA PHE A 387 -18.47 -5.08 6.56
C PHE A 387 -17.22 -4.94 7.43
N LEU A 388 -16.33 -5.92 7.38
CA LEU A 388 -15.10 -6.00 8.18
C LEU A 388 -15.33 -6.18 9.69
N GLN A 389 -16.55 -6.58 10.10
CA GLN A 389 -16.86 -6.88 11.49
C GLN A 389 -16.44 -8.32 11.81
N THR A 390 -15.84 -8.52 12.99
CA THR A 390 -15.43 -9.84 13.50
C THR A 390 -16.64 -10.63 14.06
N SER A 391 -16.38 -11.79 14.66
CA SER A 391 -17.40 -12.57 15.37
C SER A 391 -17.93 -11.90 16.66
N ALA A 392 -17.26 -10.85 17.16
CA ALA A 392 -17.71 -10.07 18.30
C ALA A 392 -18.37 -8.75 17.85
N PRO A 393 -19.50 -8.34 18.47
CA PRO A 393 -20.11 -7.04 18.20
C PRO A 393 -19.13 -5.88 18.48
N ASP A 394 -19.21 -4.83 17.66
CA ASP A 394 -18.41 -3.60 17.78
C ASP A 394 -16.89 -3.82 17.70
N VAL A 395 -16.44 -5.01 17.27
CA VAL A 395 -15.03 -5.33 17.01
C VAL A 395 -14.85 -5.60 15.53
N TYR A 396 -13.97 -4.83 14.89
CA TYR A 396 -13.63 -4.89 13.47
C TYR A 396 -12.19 -5.34 13.28
N ALA A 397 -11.85 -5.84 12.08
CA ALA A 397 -10.45 -6.09 11.73
C ALA A 397 -10.16 -5.63 10.30
N ALA A 398 -8.96 -5.08 10.09
CA ALA A 398 -8.51 -4.56 8.79
C ALA A 398 -7.01 -4.75 8.58
N GLY A 399 -6.57 -4.75 7.33
CA GLY A 399 -5.20 -4.94 6.91
C GLY A 399 -4.78 -6.41 6.88
N ASP A 400 -3.48 -6.68 7.05
CA ASP A 400 -2.86 -7.99 6.85
C ASP A 400 -3.50 -9.11 7.69
N ILE A 401 -4.16 -8.76 8.81
CA ILE A 401 -4.84 -9.74 9.67
C ILE A 401 -6.23 -10.12 9.20
N ALA A 402 -6.91 -9.27 8.41
CA ALA A 402 -8.31 -9.47 8.06
C ALA A 402 -8.47 -10.53 6.96
N ARG A 403 -9.37 -11.48 7.19
CA ARG A 403 -9.78 -12.47 6.20
C ARG A 403 -11.26 -12.29 5.87
N TRP A 404 -11.52 -11.69 4.71
CA TRP A 404 -12.85 -11.24 4.29
C TRP A 404 -13.41 -12.04 3.11
N PRO A 405 -14.74 -12.05 2.90
CA PRO A 405 -15.34 -12.66 1.70
C PRO A 405 -15.09 -11.74 0.49
N ASP A 406 -14.32 -12.21 -0.50
CA ASP A 406 -14.15 -11.49 -1.77
C ASP A 406 -15.45 -11.58 -2.60
N PRO A 407 -16.12 -10.46 -2.91
CA PRO A 407 -17.39 -10.47 -3.62
C PRO A 407 -17.28 -10.98 -5.06
N ARG A 408 -16.08 -10.98 -5.66
CA ARG A 408 -15.84 -11.44 -7.03
C ARG A 408 -15.73 -12.95 -7.14
N THR A 409 -15.10 -13.60 -6.16
CA THR A 409 -14.88 -15.05 -6.15
C THR A 409 -15.81 -15.79 -5.21
N GLY A 410 -16.36 -15.12 -4.19
CA GLY A 410 -17.11 -15.73 -3.10
C GLY A 410 -16.20 -16.46 -2.08
N GLU A 411 -14.89 -16.54 -2.34
CA GLU A 411 -13.92 -17.14 -1.44
C GLU A 411 -13.52 -16.14 -0.33
N ARG A 412 -13.12 -16.66 0.83
CA ARG A 412 -12.49 -15.82 1.86
C ARG A 412 -11.02 -15.68 1.56
N ILE A 413 -10.57 -14.46 1.32
CA ILE A 413 -9.18 -14.13 1.03
C ILE A 413 -8.55 -13.28 2.14
N ARG A 414 -7.24 -13.32 2.23
CA ARG A 414 -6.38 -12.45 3.04
C ARG A 414 -5.17 -12.07 2.20
N VAL A 415 -4.87 -10.81 2.12
CA VAL A 415 -3.71 -10.28 1.39
C VAL A 415 -2.93 -9.32 2.27
N GLU A 416 -1.64 -9.19 1.99
CA GLU A 416 -0.70 -8.35 2.72
C GLU A 416 -0.28 -7.17 1.82
N HIS A 417 -1.28 -6.38 1.42
CA HIS A 417 -1.11 -5.28 0.48
C HIS A 417 -1.38 -3.94 1.16
N TRP A 418 -0.47 -2.99 1.01
CA TRP A 418 -0.54 -1.67 1.62
C TRP A 418 -1.85 -0.94 1.29
N VAL A 419 -2.16 -0.82 -0.01
CA VAL A 419 -3.36 -0.12 -0.49
C VAL A 419 -4.65 -0.80 -0.02
N VAL A 420 -4.68 -2.14 0.01
CA VAL A 420 -5.83 -2.90 0.53
C VAL A 420 -6.02 -2.64 2.02
N ALA A 421 -4.93 -2.61 2.78
CA ALA A 421 -4.99 -2.32 4.22
C ALA A 421 -5.56 -0.92 4.51
N GLU A 422 -5.15 0.10 3.77
CA GLU A 422 -5.70 1.45 3.88
C GLU A 422 -7.18 1.50 3.50
N ARG A 423 -7.56 0.89 2.37
CA ARG A 423 -8.95 0.81 1.91
C ARG A 423 -9.84 0.08 2.93
N GLN A 424 -9.34 -1.00 3.54
CA GLN A 424 -10.03 -1.71 4.62
C GLN A 424 -10.16 -0.84 5.87
N GLY A 425 -9.11 -0.15 6.29
CA GLY A 425 -9.15 0.78 7.42
C GLY A 425 -10.22 1.86 7.24
N ALA A 426 -10.27 2.48 6.07
CA ALA A 426 -11.27 3.49 5.73
C ALA A 426 -12.71 2.91 5.73
N THR A 427 -12.90 1.70 5.18
CA THR A 427 -14.22 1.04 5.17
C THR A 427 -14.64 0.63 6.58
N ALA A 428 -13.72 0.10 7.40
CA ALA A 428 -14.01 -0.25 8.79
C ALA A 428 -14.41 0.98 9.60
N ALA A 429 -13.75 2.12 9.41
CA ALA A 429 -14.10 3.37 10.05
C ALA A 429 -15.52 3.82 9.73
N ARG A 430 -15.93 3.79 8.45
CA ARG A 430 -17.30 4.11 8.03
C ARG A 430 -18.31 3.14 8.65
N ASN A 431 -17.97 1.85 8.71
CA ASN A 431 -18.85 0.83 9.30
C ASN A 431 -18.98 0.97 10.84
N ILE A 432 -17.90 1.38 11.51
CA ILE A 432 -17.94 1.77 12.93
C ILE A 432 -18.92 2.93 13.14
N LEU A 433 -19.01 3.86 12.19
CA LEU A 433 -19.96 4.98 12.21
C LEU A 433 -21.38 4.60 11.74
N GLY A 434 -21.61 3.32 11.36
CA GLY A 434 -22.94 2.78 11.03
C GLY A 434 -23.34 2.90 9.56
N GLU A 435 -22.41 3.19 8.63
CA GLU A 435 -22.74 3.31 7.20
C GLU A 435 -23.08 1.96 6.51
N ARG A 436 -22.64 0.83 7.09
CA ARG A 436 -22.84 -0.53 6.53
C ARG A 436 -22.34 -0.68 5.08
N GLN A 437 -21.17 -0.12 4.80
CA GLN A 437 -20.51 -0.22 3.51
C GLN A 437 -19.83 -1.59 3.36
N ARG A 438 -20.17 -2.35 2.30
CA ARG A 438 -19.47 -3.61 1.98
C ARG A 438 -18.05 -3.30 1.51
N PHE A 439 -17.08 -4.08 1.97
CA PHE A 439 -15.73 -4.01 1.42
C PHE A 439 -15.69 -4.78 0.10
N ALA A 440 -15.61 -4.04 -1.00
CA ALA A 440 -15.61 -4.59 -2.36
C ALA A 440 -14.43 -4.09 -3.20
N ALA A 441 -13.45 -3.43 -2.58
CA ALA A 441 -12.29 -2.91 -3.31
C ALA A 441 -11.50 -4.05 -3.98
N VAL A 442 -11.10 -3.82 -5.21
CA VAL A 442 -10.21 -4.73 -5.95
C VAL A 442 -8.85 -4.72 -5.27
N PRO A 443 -8.26 -5.89 -4.93
CA PRO A 443 -6.89 -5.92 -4.44
C PRO A 443 -5.93 -5.36 -5.47
N PHE A 444 -5.04 -4.51 -5.00
CA PHE A 444 -3.95 -3.93 -5.79
C PHE A 444 -2.69 -3.90 -4.95
N PHE A 445 -1.55 -4.21 -5.57
CA PHE A 445 -0.23 -3.93 -5.04
C PHE A 445 0.75 -3.66 -6.18
N TRP A 446 1.86 -3.05 -5.83
CA TRP A 446 3.01 -2.91 -6.71
C TRP A 446 4.27 -3.47 -6.05
N SER A 447 5.24 -3.84 -6.86
CA SER A 447 6.60 -4.14 -6.42
C SER A 447 7.58 -3.46 -7.37
N GLN A 448 8.65 -2.89 -6.84
CA GLN A 448 9.63 -2.15 -7.62
C GLN A 448 11.01 -2.78 -7.47
N HIS A 449 11.66 -3.02 -8.60
CA HIS A 449 12.99 -3.59 -8.70
C HIS A 449 13.82 -2.67 -9.60
N TYR A 450 14.74 -1.90 -9.01
CA TYR A 450 15.48 -0.84 -9.70
C TYR A 450 14.51 0.18 -10.30
N ASP A 451 14.51 0.35 -11.63
CA ASP A 451 13.61 1.22 -12.40
C ASP A 451 12.35 0.51 -12.94
N VAL A 452 12.20 -0.79 -12.67
CA VAL A 452 11.08 -1.59 -13.17
C VAL A 452 10.04 -1.81 -12.07
N ALA A 453 8.81 -1.34 -12.32
CA ALA A 453 7.66 -1.58 -11.47
C ALA A 453 6.78 -2.70 -12.05
N ILE A 454 6.29 -3.56 -11.18
CA ILE A 454 5.28 -4.57 -11.47
C ILE A 454 4.01 -4.16 -10.73
N ASN A 455 2.95 -3.87 -11.47
CA ASN A 455 1.63 -3.64 -10.91
C ASN A 455 0.79 -4.92 -10.97
N TYR A 456 0.04 -5.23 -9.93
CA TYR A 456 -0.80 -6.41 -9.85
C TYR A 456 -2.19 -6.05 -9.33
N VAL A 457 -3.20 -6.32 -10.14
CA VAL A 457 -4.62 -6.02 -9.87
C VAL A 457 -5.40 -7.31 -9.77
N GLY A 458 -6.26 -7.45 -8.76
CA GLY A 458 -7.05 -8.65 -8.52
C GLY A 458 -6.38 -9.59 -7.52
N HIS A 459 -6.83 -10.84 -7.49
CA HIS A 459 -6.26 -11.88 -6.63
C HIS A 459 -6.42 -13.26 -7.27
N ALA A 460 -5.31 -13.92 -7.55
CA ALA A 460 -5.27 -15.28 -8.08
C ALA A 460 -4.38 -16.14 -7.17
N ALA A 461 -5.00 -16.83 -6.22
CA ALA A 461 -4.28 -17.81 -5.39
C ALA A 461 -3.83 -19.05 -6.19
N GLN A 462 -4.58 -19.39 -7.22
CA GLN A 462 -4.30 -20.46 -8.19
C GLN A 462 -4.90 -20.08 -9.54
N TRP A 463 -4.30 -20.54 -10.61
CA TRP A 463 -4.76 -20.34 -11.98
C TRP A 463 -4.51 -21.61 -12.81
N ASP A 464 -5.29 -21.79 -13.86
CA ASP A 464 -5.15 -22.88 -14.84
C ASP A 464 -4.62 -22.40 -16.20
N ARG A 465 -4.68 -21.09 -16.46
CA ARG A 465 -4.16 -20.47 -17.68
C ARG A 465 -3.56 -19.10 -17.37
N VAL A 466 -2.48 -18.82 -18.08
CA VAL A 466 -1.82 -17.50 -18.10
C VAL A 466 -1.69 -17.03 -19.53
N ASP A 467 -2.21 -15.86 -19.84
CA ASP A 467 -2.02 -15.21 -21.13
C ASP A 467 -1.02 -14.07 -20.97
N VAL A 468 -0.06 -13.99 -21.88
CA VAL A 468 0.95 -12.92 -21.92
C VAL A 468 0.76 -12.13 -23.20
N ASP A 469 0.53 -10.82 -23.08
CA ASP A 469 0.50 -9.86 -24.16
C ASP A 469 1.69 -8.91 -24.05
N GLY A 470 2.44 -8.73 -25.12
CA GLY A 470 3.68 -7.96 -25.14
C GLY A 470 4.92 -8.79 -24.84
N ASP A 471 6.00 -8.13 -24.45
CA ASP A 471 7.31 -8.75 -24.23
C ASP A 471 7.82 -8.49 -22.80
N PRO A 472 7.79 -9.50 -21.92
CA PRO A 472 8.37 -9.38 -20.56
C PRO A 472 9.85 -8.99 -20.57
N ALA A 473 10.64 -9.45 -21.56
CA ALA A 473 12.07 -9.14 -21.60
C ALA A 473 12.34 -7.66 -21.98
N ALA A 474 11.41 -7.04 -22.67
CA ALA A 474 11.44 -5.60 -22.95
C ALA A 474 10.82 -4.76 -21.82
N HIS A 475 10.36 -5.36 -20.72
CA HIS A 475 9.63 -4.73 -19.62
C HIS A 475 8.34 -4.02 -20.10
N ASP A 476 7.69 -4.55 -21.14
CA ASP A 476 6.45 -4.04 -21.70
C ASP A 476 5.46 -5.18 -21.94
N CYS A 477 4.68 -5.51 -20.92
CA CYS A 477 3.74 -6.62 -21.00
C CYS A 477 2.54 -6.50 -20.06
N THR A 478 1.48 -7.22 -20.44
CA THR A 478 0.32 -7.53 -19.59
C THR A 478 0.21 -9.03 -19.44
N VAL A 479 0.11 -9.52 -18.20
CA VAL A 479 -0.05 -10.93 -17.88
C VAL A 479 -1.40 -11.13 -17.20
N THR A 480 -2.26 -11.95 -17.78
CA THR A 480 -3.61 -12.21 -17.28
C THR A 480 -3.71 -13.63 -16.73
N TYR A 481 -4.23 -13.74 -15.51
CA TYR A 481 -4.39 -15.01 -14.79
C TYR A 481 -5.85 -15.44 -14.80
N TRP A 482 -6.10 -16.68 -15.26
CA TRP A 482 -7.42 -17.24 -15.43
C TRP A 482 -7.60 -18.52 -14.60
N ARG A 483 -8.84 -18.76 -14.17
CA ARG A 483 -9.26 -20.03 -13.59
C ARG A 483 -10.69 -20.33 -14.00
N ASP A 484 -10.94 -21.51 -14.53
CA ASP A 484 -12.26 -21.95 -15.00
C ASP A 484 -12.91 -20.94 -15.96
N GLY A 485 -12.11 -20.33 -16.87
CA GLY A 485 -12.55 -19.31 -17.83
C GLY A 485 -12.83 -17.92 -17.22
N LYS A 486 -12.59 -17.72 -15.93
CA LYS A 486 -12.79 -16.45 -15.23
C LYS A 486 -11.45 -15.75 -15.04
N GLN A 487 -11.39 -14.46 -15.36
CA GLN A 487 -10.23 -13.62 -15.11
C GLN A 487 -10.16 -13.29 -13.60
N LEU A 488 -9.03 -13.63 -12.97
CA LEU A 488 -8.84 -13.43 -11.54
C LEU A 488 -7.93 -12.25 -11.21
N ALA A 489 -6.88 -12.09 -12.01
CA ALA A 489 -5.90 -11.03 -11.81
C ALA A 489 -5.22 -10.62 -13.12
N VAL A 490 -4.62 -9.43 -13.10
CA VAL A 490 -3.78 -8.89 -14.17
C VAL A 490 -2.52 -8.31 -13.55
N ALA A 491 -1.35 -8.69 -14.09
CA ALA A 491 -0.09 -8.03 -13.78
C ALA A 491 0.37 -7.23 -14.99
N THR A 492 0.94 -6.05 -14.77
CA THR A 492 1.49 -5.21 -15.85
C THR A 492 2.90 -4.77 -15.51
N VAL A 493 3.71 -4.62 -16.56
CA VAL A 493 5.05 -4.01 -16.51
C VAL A 493 5.11 -2.99 -17.66
N GLY A 494 5.46 -1.73 -17.35
CA GLY A 494 5.52 -0.65 -18.32
C GLY A 494 4.16 -0.22 -18.91
N ARG A 495 3.04 -0.71 -18.34
CA ARG A 495 1.68 -0.49 -18.84
C ARG A 495 0.72 -0.01 -17.76
N ASP A 496 1.03 1.13 -17.16
CA ASP A 496 0.27 1.68 -16.02
C ASP A 496 -1.20 1.90 -16.35
N ARG A 497 -1.50 2.43 -17.54
CA ARG A 497 -2.88 2.63 -17.97
C ARG A 497 -3.67 1.33 -18.07
N ALA A 498 -3.06 0.26 -18.61
CA ALA A 498 -3.71 -1.05 -18.67
C ALA A 498 -4.00 -1.62 -17.26
N SER A 499 -3.12 -1.34 -16.29
CA SER A 499 -3.35 -1.68 -14.88
C SER A 499 -4.60 -0.97 -14.32
N LEU A 500 -4.74 0.33 -14.56
CA LEU A 500 -5.91 1.11 -14.14
C LEU A 500 -7.21 0.65 -14.83
N GLU A 501 -7.15 0.34 -16.11
CA GLU A 501 -8.28 -0.17 -16.89
C GLU A 501 -8.72 -1.55 -16.37
N ALA A 502 -7.78 -2.42 -15.99
CA ALA A 502 -8.06 -3.70 -15.37
C ALA A 502 -8.77 -3.54 -14.01
N GLU A 503 -8.30 -2.62 -13.15
CA GLU A 503 -8.98 -2.34 -11.87
C GLU A 503 -10.40 -1.84 -12.09
N ALA A 504 -10.60 -0.88 -12.99
CA ALA A 504 -11.92 -0.34 -13.31
C ALA A 504 -12.86 -1.42 -13.87
N ALA A 505 -12.36 -2.32 -14.72
CA ALA A 505 -13.15 -3.44 -15.25
C ALA A 505 -13.55 -4.44 -14.14
N PHE A 506 -12.64 -4.77 -13.24
CA PHE A 506 -12.95 -5.63 -12.09
C PHE A 506 -13.98 -4.99 -11.15
N GLU A 507 -13.91 -3.68 -10.89
CA GLU A 507 -14.89 -2.97 -10.07
C GLU A 507 -16.29 -3.02 -10.71
N GLN A 508 -16.39 -2.78 -12.02
CA GLN A 508 -17.68 -2.83 -12.75
C GLN A 508 -18.28 -4.23 -12.77
N ALA A 509 -17.45 -5.28 -12.79
CA ALA A 509 -17.88 -6.67 -12.75
C ALA A 509 -18.22 -7.18 -11.34
N THR A 510 -17.91 -6.40 -10.30
CA THR A 510 -18.16 -6.78 -8.90
C THR A 510 -19.63 -6.52 -8.55
N PRO A 511 -20.39 -7.51 -8.02
CA PRO A 511 -21.75 -7.28 -7.56
C PRO A 511 -21.80 -6.24 -6.44
N ALA A 512 -22.79 -5.34 -6.51
CA ALA A 512 -23.02 -4.29 -5.51
C ALA A 512 -23.39 -4.82 -4.12
#